data_1f915b09d30c669c47b33d87c8afa6a4
#
_entry.id   1f915b09d30c669c47b33d87c8afa6a4
#
_cell.length_a   1.000
_cell.length_b   1.000
_cell.length_c   1.000
_cell.angle_alpha   90.00
_cell.angle_beta   90.00
_cell.angle_gamma   90.00
#
_symmetry.space_group_name_H-M   'P 1'
#
loop_
_entity.id
_entity.type
_entity.pdbx_description
1 polymer ?
#
loop_
_entity_poly.entity_id
_entity_poly.type
_entity_poly.pdbx_seq_one_letter_code
_entity_poly.pdbx_strand_id
1 'polypeptide(L)'
;MSDWEAVIGLEIHVQLKTRTKMFCACANGPGGGENTQTCPVCLGHPGALPVPNGAAIEKTILLGHALGCEIAGRALFHRKNYFYPDLPKGYQISQYDVPLCAGGSLTVPMEDGDLEVGIVRAHLEEDAAKNVHVGGREGRISGATATLVDYNRGGTPLVEIVTQPDIHSAEEAKRFLQLLRQTVVELGLSDAELDRGSMRFDVNVSVRPAGSGELRTRTELKNMNSFNFAAKGIERELARQVAIYEAGGQVEQETLHFDPSHESAPPLRSKEEAEDYRYFPEPDLVPVEPPAELVERLRSEVPELPGARIVRLRTELDDYLATVLVTGGLDALWRGVVAAGAEPRDAANVLANQFAATGTDPAAVDAAELAQLVSARAEIPRAAFDEALAKVGEPGFSAAPYLARRAVADVSELDPVIDAIIAANPGQVAAFRGGKEGLLGFFVGQVMKETGGAANARVVNERLRQKLSA
;
A
#
# COMPACT_ATOMS: atom_id res chain seq x y z
N MET A 1 2.72 29.30 7.76
CA MET A 1 3.59 28.13 7.89
C MET A 1 3.53 27.73 9.35
N SER A 2 3.38 26.47 9.65
CA SER A 2 3.39 26.05 11.07
C SER A 2 4.79 26.25 11.64
N ASP A 3 4.89 26.72 12.88
CA ASP A 3 6.17 26.84 13.60
C ASP A 3 6.75 25.47 13.97
N TRP A 4 6.11 24.39 13.50
CA TRP A 4 6.42 23.00 13.81
C TRP A 4 6.70 22.18 12.55
N GLU A 5 7.67 21.28 12.64
CA GLU A 5 8.06 20.30 11.63
C GLU A 5 7.80 18.88 12.18
N ALA A 6 7.18 18.04 11.36
CA ALA A 6 7.00 16.63 11.67
C ALA A 6 8.30 15.85 11.47
N VAL A 7 8.53 14.85 12.31
CA VAL A 7 9.66 13.91 12.23
C VAL A 7 9.12 12.51 12.41
N ILE A 8 9.11 11.74 11.32
CA ILE A 8 8.41 10.45 11.22
C ILE A 8 9.38 9.39 10.76
N GLY A 9 9.44 8.29 11.50
CA GLY A 9 10.14 7.06 11.14
C GLY A 9 9.17 5.88 11.05
N LEU A 10 9.51 4.90 10.24
CA LEU A 10 8.69 3.72 10.00
C LEU A 10 9.44 2.45 10.36
N GLU A 11 8.72 1.48 10.92
CA GLU A 11 9.16 0.11 11.14
C GLU A 11 8.20 -0.81 10.39
N ILE A 12 8.70 -1.49 9.35
CA ILE A 12 7.87 -2.24 8.41
C ILE A 12 8.26 -3.70 8.45
N HIS A 13 7.28 -4.58 8.68
CA HIS A 13 7.44 -6.02 8.69
C HIS A 13 6.80 -6.64 7.44
N VAL A 14 7.56 -7.45 6.71
CA VAL A 14 7.10 -8.13 5.49
C VAL A 14 7.36 -9.63 5.60
N GLN A 15 6.29 -10.42 5.55
CA GLN A 15 6.40 -11.88 5.48
C GLN A 15 6.91 -12.28 4.09
N LEU A 16 7.99 -13.05 4.06
CA LEU A 16 8.60 -13.51 2.81
C LEU A 16 7.90 -14.75 2.26
N LYS A 17 7.63 -14.74 0.97
CA LYS A 17 7.01 -15.85 0.23
C LYS A 17 8.04 -16.94 -0.07
N THR A 18 8.21 -17.85 0.87
CA THR A 18 9.08 -19.02 0.76
C THR A 18 8.25 -20.31 0.85
N ARG A 19 8.80 -21.43 0.43
CA ARG A 19 8.12 -22.73 0.55
C ARG A 19 8.09 -23.26 1.98
N THR A 20 9.10 -22.92 2.77
CA THR A 20 9.29 -23.40 4.14
C THR A 20 9.50 -22.25 5.09
N LYS A 21 9.29 -22.49 6.39
CA LYS A 21 9.55 -21.55 7.46
C LYS A 21 11.02 -21.13 7.54
N MET A 22 11.31 -20.11 8.36
CA MET A 22 12.64 -19.50 8.44
C MET A 22 13.71 -20.46 8.94
N PHE A 23 13.40 -21.30 9.91
CA PHE A 23 14.38 -22.16 10.58
C PHE A 23 14.04 -23.65 10.57
N CYS A 24 13.03 -24.09 9.81
CA CYS A 24 12.65 -25.49 9.68
C CYS A 24 12.01 -25.82 8.32
N ALA A 25 11.78 -27.10 8.07
CA ALA A 25 11.20 -27.60 6.82
C ALA A 25 9.66 -27.55 6.78
N CYS A 26 8.96 -27.08 7.81
CA CYS A 26 7.51 -26.94 7.78
C CYS A 26 7.07 -26.04 6.64
N ALA A 27 5.94 -26.35 6.02
CA ALA A 27 5.37 -25.50 4.98
C ALA A 27 5.10 -24.08 5.51
N ASN A 28 5.40 -23.08 4.67
CA ASN A 28 5.09 -21.67 4.92
C ASN A 28 3.93 -21.27 4.02
N GLY A 29 2.94 -20.60 4.59
CA GLY A 29 1.78 -20.10 3.86
C GLY A 29 0.45 -20.69 4.30
N PRO A 30 -0.66 -20.26 3.70
CA PRO A 30 -2.01 -20.71 4.04
C PRO A 30 -2.21 -22.17 3.65
N GLY A 31 -2.96 -22.92 4.47
CA GLY A 31 -3.37 -24.29 4.20
C GLY A 31 -3.26 -25.18 5.42
N GLY A 32 -3.99 -26.29 5.40
CA GLY A 32 -4.10 -27.20 6.54
C GLY A 32 -5.04 -26.71 7.64
N GLY A 33 -5.29 -27.55 8.64
CA GLY A 33 -5.98 -27.15 9.88
C GLY A 33 -5.03 -26.41 10.82
N GLU A 34 -5.57 -25.80 11.87
CA GLU A 34 -4.82 -25.09 12.90
C GLU A 34 -3.75 -26.01 13.52
N ASN A 35 -2.56 -25.49 13.71
CA ASN A 35 -1.41 -26.19 14.32
C ASN A 35 -0.95 -27.47 13.59
N THR A 36 -1.25 -27.61 12.30
CA THR A 36 -0.82 -28.78 11.49
C THR A 36 0.52 -28.57 10.77
N GLN A 37 0.95 -27.33 10.60
CA GLN A 37 2.23 -26.96 9.96
C GLN A 37 3.29 -26.64 11.02
N THR A 38 3.50 -27.57 11.94
CA THR A 38 4.41 -27.42 13.07
C THR A 38 5.37 -28.61 13.20
N CYS A 39 6.53 -28.37 13.81
CA CYS A 39 7.51 -29.41 14.13
C CYS A 39 8.26 -29.04 15.43
N PRO A 40 9.08 -29.98 15.98
CA PRO A 40 9.85 -29.70 17.19
C PRO A 40 10.72 -28.44 17.14
N VAL A 41 11.22 -28.04 15.95
CA VAL A 41 12.06 -26.84 15.79
C VAL A 41 11.23 -25.58 16.02
N CYS A 42 10.15 -25.37 15.24
CA CYS A 42 9.34 -24.15 15.38
C CYS A 42 8.53 -24.10 16.68
N LEU A 43 8.31 -25.26 17.34
CA LEU A 43 7.71 -25.33 18.67
C LEU A 43 8.73 -25.22 19.82
N GLY A 44 10.03 -25.13 19.52
CA GLY A 44 11.07 -24.95 20.53
C GLY A 44 11.29 -26.15 21.44
N HIS A 45 11.11 -27.38 20.96
CA HIS A 45 11.33 -28.57 21.77
C HIS A 45 12.82 -28.73 22.11
N PRO A 46 13.15 -29.20 23.31
CA PRO A 46 14.53 -29.44 23.72
C PRO A 46 15.29 -30.35 22.72
N GLY A 47 16.49 -29.90 22.32
CA GLY A 47 17.36 -30.66 21.41
C GLY A 47 17.06 -30.45 19.93
N ALA A 48 16.03 -29.71 19.57
CA ALA A 48 15.75 -29.31 18.18
C ALA A 48 16.63 -28.10 17.77
N LEU A 49 17.31 -28.20 16.63
CA LEU A 49 18.22 -27.16 16.15
C LEU A 49 17.63 -26.44 14.93
N PRO A 50 17.71 -25.08 14.88
CA PRO A 50 17.28 -24.28 13.74
C PRO A 50 18.23 -24.45 12.54
N VAL A 51 17.69 -24.35 11.32
CA VAL A 51 18.47 -24.29 10.07
C VAL A 51 17.92 -23.13 9.23
N PRO A 52 18.72 -22.12 8.86
CA PRO A 52 18.24 -20.94 8.17
C PRO A 52 17.78 -21.25 6.74
N ASN A 53 16.72 -20.57 6.31
CA ASN A 53 16.15 -20.71 4.98
C ASN A 53 16.94 -19.85 3.97
N GLY A 54 17.67 -20.52 3.06
CA GLY A 54 18.48 -19.85 2.04
C GLY A 54 17.65 -18.94 1.11
N ALA A 55 16.43 -19.34 0.75
CA ALA A 55 15.57 -18.51 -0.08
C ALA A 55 15.13 -17.21 0.64
N ALA A 56 14.96 -17.23 1.96
CA ALA A 56 14.67 -16.02 2.73
C ALA A 56 15.89 -15.09 2.74
N ILE A 57 17.10 -15.64 2.87
CA ILE A 57 18.36 -14.87 2.80
C ILE A 57 18.51 -14.22 1.42
N GLU A 58 18.33 -14.96 0.32
CA GLU A 58 18.41 -14.43 -1.05
C GLU A 58 17.38 -13.32 -1.30
N LYS A 59 16.15 -13.52 -0.86
CA LYS A 59 15.08 -12.50 -0.96
C LYS A 59 15.42 -11.22 -0.19
N THR A 60 16.03 -11.33 0.97
CA THR A 60 16.42 -10.16 1.77
C THR A 60 17.61 -9.43 1.14
N ILE A 61 18.57 -10.13 0.54
CA ILE A 61 19.66 -9.51 -0.22
C ILE A 61 19.12 -8.76 -1.43
N LEU A 62 18.18 -9.36 -2.17
CA LEU A 62 17.52 -8.72 -3.32
C LEU A 62 16.79 -7.45 -2.90
N LEU A 63 16.06 -7.48 -1.78
CA LEU A 63 15.44 -6.29 -1.19
C LEU A 63 16.49 -5.25 -0.79
N GLY A 64 17.57 -5.67 -0.14
CA GLY A 64 18.67 -4.78 0.23
C GLY A 64 19.24 -4.03 -0.96
N HIS A 65 19.46 -4.72 -2.08
CA HIS A 65 19.93 -4.06 -3.32
C HIS A 65 18.89 -3.06 -3.87
N ALA A 66 17.60 -3.39 -3.84
CA ALA A 66 16.55 -2.48 -4.27
C ALA A 66 16.43 -1.23 -3.37
N LEU A 67 16.78 -1.35 -2.09
CA LEU A 67 16.83 -0.24 -1.14
C LEU A 67 18.20 0.44 -1.08
N GLY A 68 19.15 0.09 -1.96
CA GLY A 68 20.49 0.67 -1.97
C GLY A 68 21.31 0.35 -0.72
N CYS A 69 20.97 -0.70 0.03
CA CYS A 69 21.69 -1.10 1.23
C CYS A 69 23.05 -1.73 0.92
N GLU A 70 23.98 -1.59 1.86
CA GLU A 70 25.17 -2.41 1.92
C GLU A 70 24.80 -3.82 2.40
N ILE A 71 25.23 -4.85 1.67
CA ILE A 71 25.04 -6.25 2.03
C ILE A 71 26.21 -6.70 2.89
N ALA A 72 25.95 -7.15 4.10
CA ALA A 72 27.00 -7.60 5.02
C ALA A 72 27.71 -8.86 4.49
N GLY A 73 29.02 -8.83 4.43
CA GLY A 73 29.81 -10.04 4.14
C GLY A 73 29.69 -11.10 5.23
N ARG A 74 29.25 -10.71 6.42
CA ARG A 74 28.99 -11.60 7.56
C ARG A 74 27.90 -10.99 8.42
N ALA A 75 26.76 -11.68 8.54
CA ALA A 75 25.63 -11.30 9.38
C ALA A 75 25.38 -12.36 10.46
N LEU A 76 24.79 -11.93 11.59
CA LEU A 76 24.53 -12.78 12.74
C LEU A 76 23.05 -12.81 13.09
N PHE A 77 22.57 -14.01 13.48
CA PHE A 77 21.31 -14.13 14.17
C PHE A 77 21.52 -14.02 15.68
N HIS A 78 20.53 -13.43 16.36
CA HIS A 78 20.49 -13.20 17.80
C HIS A 78 19.19 -13.74 18.37
N ARG A 79 19.19 -14.04 19.67
CA ARG A 79 17.97 -14.28 20.44
C ARG A 79 17.48 -12.97 21.01
N LYS A 80 16.24 -12.60 20.64
CA LYS A 80 15.45 -11.53 21.28
C LYS A 80 14.57 -12.18 22.32
N ASN A 81 14.93 -12.06 23.60
CA ASN A 81 14.27 -12.83 24.66
C ASN A 81 13.04 -12.07 25.16
N TYR A 82 11.88 -12.69 25.02
CA TYR A 82 10.63 -12.26 25.68
C TYR A 82 9.65 -13.44 25.75
N PHE A 83 8.81 -13.45 26.78
CA PHE A 83 7.90 -14.54 27.07
C PHE A 83 6.49 -14.17 26.68
N TYR A 84 5.98 -14.77 25.62
CA TYR A 84 4.61 -14.62 25.18
C TYR A 84 4.07 -15.95 24.63
N PRO A 85 2.76 -16.23 24.76
CA PRO A 85 2.19 -17.53 24.34
C PRO A 85 2.42 -17.88 22.87
N ASP A 86 2.57 -16.91 21.98
CA ASP A 86 2.83 -17.09 20.56
C ASP A 86 4.31 -17.30 20.20
N LEU A 87 5.20 -17.28 21.19
CA LEU A 87 6.61 -17.63 21.07
C LEU A 87 6.97 -18.81 21.98
N PRO A 88 6.75 -20.06 21.51
CA PRO A 88 6.90 -21.25 22.36
C PRO A 88 8.33 -21.47 22.85
N LYS A 89 9.33 -20.91 22.16
CA LYS A 89 10.75 -20.96 22.57
C LYS A 89 11.09 -20.02 23.72
N GLY A 90 10.24 -19.00 23.99
CA GLY A 90 10.53 -17.92 24.92
C GLY A 90 11.50 -16.87 24.35
N TYR A 91 11.84 -16.94 23.07
CA TYR A 91 12.62 -15.95 22.33
C TYR A 91 12.27 -15.98 20.84
N GLN A 92 12.52 -14.89 20.17
CA GLN A 92 12.49 -14.78 18.73
C GLN A 92 13.91 -14.79 18.19
N ILE A 93 14.17 -15.55 17.12
CA ILE A 93 15.43 -15.45 16.39
C ILE A 93 15.29 -14.29 15.40
N SER A 94 16.17 -13.29 15.54
CA SER A 94 16.20 -12.07 14.76
C SER A 94 17.65 -11.65 14.49
N GLN A 95 17.91 -10.52 13.84
CA GLN A 95 19.23 -9.91 13.72
C GLN A 95 19.25 -8.59 14.48
N TYR A 96 20.37 -8.21 15.07
CA TYR A 96 20.46 -7.03 15.91
C TYR A 96 21.57 -6.06 15.48
N ASP A 97 22.81 -6.27 15.93
CA ASP A 97 23.94 -5.36 15.68
C ASP A 97 24.71 -5.66 14.38
N VAL A 98 24.54 -6.86 13.82
CA VAL A 98 25.14 -7.28 12.55
C VAL A 98 24.05 -7.78 11.59
N PRO A 99 23.17 -6.90 11.11
CA PRO A 99 22.10 -7.25 10.19
C PRO A 99 22.64 -7.62 8.80
N LEU A 100 21.82 -8.31 8.00
CA LEU A 100 22.20 -8.69 6.63
C LEU A 100 22.29 -7.49 5.69
N CYS A 101 21.40 -6.49 5.85
CA CYS A 101 21.39 -5.28 5.04
C CYS A 101 21.37 -4.05 5.96
N ALA A 102 22.25 -3.09 5.73
CA ALA A 102 22.34 -1.86 6.50
C ALA A 102 22.55 -0.64 5.60
N GLY A 103 22.11 0.52 6.07
CA GLY A 103 22.16 1.75 5.29
C GLY A 103 21.23 1.69 4.07
N GLY A 104 21.50 2.59 3.11
CA GLY A 104 20.69 2.72 1.89
C GLY A 104 19.59 3.77 2.01
N SER A 105 18.78 3.87 0.96
CA SER A 105 17.63 4.79 0.89
C SER A 105 16.64 4.35 -0.17
N LEU A 106 15.42 4.88 -0.05
CA LEU A 106 14.39 4.79 -1.08
C LEU A 106 13.99 6.21 -1.48
N THR A 107 14.18 6.53 -2.77
CA THR A 107 13.72 7.81 -3.33
C THR A 107 12.22 7.74 -3.59
N VAL A 108 11.48 8.69 -3.01
CA VAL A 108 10.03 8.84 -3.13
C VAL A 108 9.75 10.08 -3.97
N PRO A 109 9.29 9.93 -5.22
CA PRO A 109 8.92 11.06 -6.05
C PRO A 109 7.70 11.79 -5.48
N MET A 110 7.84 13.08 -5.14
CA MET A 110 6.77 13.97 -4.68
C MET A 110 6.51 15.05 -5.75
N GLU A 111 5.37 15.73 -5.67
CA GLU A 111 5.02 16.78 -6.65
C GLU A 111 6.02 17.95 -6.63
N ASP A 112 6.47 18.32 -5.43
CA ASP A 112 7.38 19.45 -5.20
C ASP A 112 8.87 19.07 -5.21
N GLY A 113 9.22 17.84 -5.57
CA GLY A 113 10.58 17.32 -5.60
C GLY A 113 10.70 15.94 -4.95
N ASP A 114 11.82 15.27 -5.17
CA ASP A 114 12.01 13.92 -4.65
C ASP A 114 12.40 13.95 -3.16
N LEU A 115 11.75 13.11 -2.37
CA LEU A 115 12.12 12.84 -0.98
C LEU A 115 13.02 11.60 -0.92
N GLU A 116 14.17 11.71 -0.29
CA GLU A 116 15.01 10.56 0.01
C GLU A 116 14.81 10.10 1.45
N VAL A 117 14.32 8.87 1.63
CA VAL A 117 14.11 8.27 2.94
C VAL A 117 15.21 7.25 3.21
N GLY A 118 16.06 7.54 4.19
CA GLY A 118 17.15 6.67 4.60
C GLY A 118 16.64 5.37 5.22
N ILE A 119 17.35 4.28 4.96
CA ILE A 119 17.12 2.97 5.55
C ILE A 119 18.22 2.73 6.59
N VAL A 120 17.81 2.48 7.83
CA VAL A 120 18.76 2.09 8.90
C VAL A 120 19.23 0.67 8.67
N ARG A 121 18.28 -0.24 8.46
CA ARG A 121 18.53 -1.66 8.19
C ARG A 121 17.33 -2.35 7.58
N ALA A 122 17.59 -3.46 6.90
CA ALA A 122 16.61 -4.49 6.59
C ALA A 122 17.18 -5.82 7.08
N HIS A 123 16.52 -6.46 8.02
CA HIS A 123 17.04 -7.64 8.69
C HIS A 123 16.03 -8.77 8.77
N LEU A 124 16.55 -10.00 8.86
CA LEU A 124 15.76 -11.23 8.92
C LEU A 124 15.37 -11.58 10.35
N GLU A 125 14.14 -12.07 10.48
CA GLU A 125 13.62 -12.66 11.71
C GLU A 125 12.54 -13.71 11.40
N GLU A 126 11.99 -14.33 12.44
CA GLU A 126 10.84 -15.21 12.33
C GLU A 126 9.58 -14.55 12.90
N ASP A 127 8.43 -14.74 12.25
CA ASP A 127 7.16 -14.23 12.79
C ASP A 127 6.68 -15.10 13.97
N ALA A 128 5.95 -14.47 14.89
CA ALA A 128 5.26 -15.15 16.00
C ALA A 128 4.01 -15.90 15.52
N ALA A 129 3.47 -16.77 16.34
CA ALA A 129 2.22 -17.47 16.09
C ALA A 129 1.02 -16.48 16.06
N LYS A 130 -0.11 -16.94 15.52
CA LYS A 130 -1.32 -16.13 15.44
C LYS A 130 -2.17 -16.31 16.69
N ASN A 131 -2.46 -15.22 17.38
CA ASN A 131 -3.40 -15.18 18.51
C ASN A 131 -4.83 -14.89 18.01
N VAL A 132 -5.79 -15.67 18.50
CA VAL A 132 -7.23 -15.49 18.24
C VAL A 132 -7.95 -15.34 19.58
N HIS A 133 -8.47 -14.15 19.86
CA HIS A 133 -9.14 -13.83 21.14
C HIS A 133 -10.64 -14.19 21.07
N VAL A 134 -11.05 -15.17 21.86
CA VAL A 134 -12.43 -15.68 21.88
C VAL A 134 -13.28 -14.84 22.84
N GLY A 135 -14.40 -14.33 22.36
CA GLY A 135 -15.32 -13.50 23.18
C GLY A 135 -14.84 -12.07 23.43
N GLY A 136 -13.68 -11.68 22.90
CA GLY A 136 -13.18 -10.31 22.99
C GLY A 136 -14.00 -9.34 22.11
N ARG A 137 -14.06 -8.08 22.51
CA ARG A 137 -14.66 -7.03 21.69
C ARG A 137 -13.81 -6.85 20.42
N GLU A 138 -14.41 -7.03 19.24
CA GLU A 138 -13.75 -6.86 17.93
C GLU A 138 -12.46 -7.70 17.76
N GLY A 139 -12.40 -8.90 18.38
CA GLY A 139 -11.22 -9.77 18.33
C GLY A 139 -10.04 -9.31 19.21
N ARG A 140 -10.25 -8.30 20.06
CA ARG A 140 -9.23 -7.80 21.00
C ARG A 140 -9.16 -8.65 22.28
N ILE A 141 -8.04 -8.61 22.97
CA ILE A 141 -7.84 -9.29 24.26
C ILE A 141 -8.79 -8.77 25.36
N SER A 142 -9.21 -7.51 25.27
CA SER A 142 -10.15 -6.92 26.22
C SER A 142 -11.51 -7.60 26.18
N GLY A 143 -11.90 -8.21 27.31
CA GLY A 143 -13.13 -8.98 27.42
C GLY A 143 -13.05 -10.40 26.83
N ALA A 144 -11.90 -10.83 26.36
CA ALA A 144 -11.70 -12.20 25.89
C ALA A 144 -11.77 -13.21 27.05
N THR A 145 -12.45 -14.32 26.84
CA THR A 145 -12.52 -15.44 27.79
C THR A 145 -11.40 -16.43 27.61
N ALA A 146 -10.79 -16.46 26.40
CA ALA A 146 -9.66 -17.31 26.05
C ALA A 146 -8.90 -16.70 24.86
N THR A 147 -7.63 -17.11 24.71
CA THR A 147 -6.84 -16.89 23.50
C THR A 147 -6.41 -18.23 22.95
N LEU A 148 -6.79 -18.50 21.71
CA LEU A 148 -6.32 -19.63 20.96
C LEU A 148 -5.07 -19.23 20.18
N VAL A 149 -4.03 -20.09 20.18
CA VAL A 149 -2.77 -19.83 19.49
C VAL A 149 -2.63 -20.81 18.33
N ASP A 150 -2.51 -20.26 17.12
CA ASP A 150 -2.19 -21.05 15.93
C ASP A 150 -0.72 -20.87 15.54
N TYR A 151 0.05 -21.91 15.78
CA TYR A 151 1.50 -21.96 15.51
C TYR A 151 1.84 -22.19 14.03
N ASN A 152 0.86 -22.32 13.14
CA ASN A 152 1.13 -22.43 11.70
C ASN A 152 1.91 -21.21 11.17
N ARG A 153 1.60 -19.99 11.67
CA ARG A 153 2.34 -18.78 11.33
C ARG A 153 3.71 -18.69 12.01
N GLY A 154 3.84 -19.24 13.21
CA GLY A 154 5.10 -19.18 13.98
C GLY A 154 6.28 -19.74 13.20
N GLY A 155 7.34 -18.94 13.05
CA GLY A 155 8.52 -19.29 12.26
C GLY A 155 8.42 -18.91 10.76
N THR A 156 7.36 -18.24 10.31
CA THR A 156 7.30 -17.63 8.97
C THR A 156 8.47 -16.67 8.79
N PRO A 157 9.23 -16.74 7.67
CA PRO A 157 10.30 -15.78 7.41
C PRO A 157 9.76 -14.37 7.32
N LEU A 158 10.35 -13.47 8.07
CA LEU A 158 9.96 -12.07 8.17
C LEU A 158 11.19 -11.19 7.93
N VAL A 159 11.03 -10.12 7.16
CA VAL A 159 12.02 -9.04 7.07
C VAL A 159 11.46 -7.81 7.73
N GLU A 160 12.24 -7.23 8.66
CA GLU A 160 11.94 -5.93 9.26
C GLU A 160 12.79 -4.86 8.59
N ILE A 161 12.16 -3.79 8.13
CA ILE A 161 12.77 -2.63 7.50
C ILE A 161 12.56 -1.45 8.42
N VAL A 162 13.66 -0.83 8.85
CA VAL A 162 13.64 0.36 9.72
C VAL A 162 14.15 1.55 8.94
N THR A 163 13.37 2.63 8.90
CA THR A 163 13.76 3.88 8.23
C THR A 163 14.43 4.85 9.18
N GLN A 164 15.21 5.78 8.62
CA GLN A 164 15.52 7.04 9.29
C GLN A 164 14.25 7.88 9.45
N PRO A 165 14.22 8.84 10.38
CA PRO A 165 13.07 9.71 10.59
C PRO A 165 13.06 10.91 9.62
N ASP A 166 13.18 10.62 8.32
CA ASP A 166 13.33 11.61 7.23
C ASP A 166 12.00 12.00 6.60
N ILE A 167 10.89 11.46 7.11
CA ILE A 167 9.55 11.73 6.61
C ILE A 167 8.94 12.88 7.41
N HIS A 168 8.35 13.86 6.69
CA HIS A 168 7.88 15.12 7.29
C HIS A 168 6.38 15.38 7.11
N SER A 169 5.66 14.45 6.46
CA SER A 169 4.20 14.56 6.29
C SER A 169 3.52 13.18 6.22
N ALA A 170 2.21 13.17 6.45
CA ALA A 170 1.40 11.98 6.31
C ALA A 170 1.34 11.47 4.87
N GLU A 171 1.35 12.38 3.88
CA GLU A 171 1.34 12.01 2.45
C GLU A 171 2.67 11.40 2.03
N GLU A 172 3.80 11.93 2.51
CA GLU A 172 5.13 11.33 2.30
C GLU A 172 5.20 9.91 2.87
N ALA A 173 4.73 9.70 4.12
CA ALA A 173 4.68 8.38 4.74
C ALA A 173 3.84 7.39 3.93
N LYS A 174 2.67 7.82 3.50
CA LYS A 174 1.76 7.02 2.66
C LYS A 174 2.42 6.64 1.34
N ARG A 175 3.02 7.60 0.65
CA ARG A 175 3.67 7.38 -0.65
C ARG A 175 4.89 6.46 -0.53
N PHE A 176 5.71 6.64 0.50
CA PHE A 176 6.81 5.72 0.82
C PHE A 176 6.32 4.28 0.99
N LEU A 177 5.28 4.08 1.82
CA LEU A 177 4.72 2.74 2.07
C LEU A 177 4.14 2.10 0.81
N GLN A 178 3.48 2.87 -0.06
CA GLN A 178 2.96 2.40 -1.34
C GLN A 178 4.08 1.97 -2.29
N LEU A 179 5.15 2.76 -2.40
CA LEU A 179 6.32 2.43 -3.21
C LEU A 179 7.07 1.21 -2.70
N LEU A 180 7.29 1.13 -1.39
CA LEU A 180 7.93 -0.03 -0.77
C LEU A 180 7.10 -1.30 -1.00
N ARG A 181 5.78 -1.22 -0.81
CA ARG A 181 4.88 -2.34 -1.10
C ARG A 181 5.00 -2.79 -2.54
N GLN A 182 4.94 -1.87 -3.49
CA GLN A 182 5.05 -2.19 -4.92
C GLN A 182 6.41 -2.83 -5.24
N THR A 183 7.49 -2.29 -4.69
CA THR A 183 8.84 -2.85 -4.83
C THR A 183 8.89 -4.30 -4.33
N VAL A 184 8.37 -4.56 -3.14
CA VAL A 184 8.33 -5.90 -2.52
C VAL A 184 7.52 -6.91 -3.36
N VAL A 185 6.37 -6.48 -3.90
CA VAL A 185 5.51 -7.33 -4.74
C VAL A 185 6.19 -7.65 -6.08
N GLU A 186 6.74 -6.66 -6.75
CA GLU A 186 7.39 -6.82 -8.05
C GLU A 186 8.66 -7.68 -8.00
N LEU A 187 9.40 -7.59 -6.90
CA LEU A 187 10.54 -8.47 -6.64
C LEU A 187 10.12 -9.91 -6.27
N GLY A 188 8.82 -10.20 -6.18
CA GLY A 188 8.31 -11.52 -5.79
C GLY A 188 8.69 -11.94 -4.38
N LEU A 189 8.89 -10.96 -3.48
CA LEU A 189 9.31 -11.22 -2.10
C LEU A 189 8.14 -11.62 -1.23
N SER A 190 6.99 -10.95 -1.41
CA SER A 190 5.77 -11.10 -0.61
C SER A 190 4.55 -10.76 -1.45
N ASP A 191 3.36 -11.15 -1.00
CA ASP A 191 2.09 -10.64 -1.51
C ASP A 191 1.77 -9.25 -0.92
N ALA A 192 2.43 -8.88 0.18
CA ALA A 192 2.36 -7.60 0.88
C ALA A 192 0.91 -7.11 1.10
N GLU A 193 0.03 -8.01 1.56
CA GLU A 193 -1.37 -7.75 1.84
C GLU A 193 -1.54 -7.30 3.31
N LEU A 194 -1.99 -6.06 3.50
CA LEU A 194 -2.20 -5.49 4.84
C LEU A 194 -3.31 -6.19 5.59
N ASP A 195 -4.42 -6.51 4.90
CA ASP A 195 -5.59 -7.18 5.51
C ASP A 195 -5.27 -8.59 6.02
N ARG A 196 -4.32 -9.27 5.38
CA ARG A 196 -3.84 -10.61 5.78
C ARG A 196 -2.66 -10.55 6.73
N GLY A 197 -2.11 -9.35 6.96
CA GLY A 197 -0.97 -9.13 7.83
C GLY A 197 0.36 -9.65 7.26
N SER A 198 0.44 -9.90 5.94
CA SER A 198 1.71 -10.25 5.29
C SER A 198 2.62 -9.02 5.10
N MET A 199 2.06 -7.82 5.24
CA MET A 199 2.78 -6.57 5.46
C MET A 199 2.14 -5.84 6.63
N ARG A 200 2.95 -5.34 7.55
CA ARG A 200 2.52 -4.56 8.73
C ARG A 200 3.51 -3.43 8.92
N PHE A 201 3.09 -2.36 9.53
CA PHE A 201 4.01 -1.28 9.87
C PHE A 201 3.54 -0.53 11.11
N ASP A 202 4.51 -0.04 11.85
CA ASP A 202 4.34 0.85 12.98
C ASP A 202 4.95 2.21 12.61
N VAL A 203 4.34 3.28 13.11
CA VAL A 203 4.74 4.65 12.77
C VAL A 203 5.24 5.35 14.04
N ASN A 204 6.47 5.78 14.03
CA ASN A 204 7.05 6.62 15.08
C ASN A 204 6.88 8.09 14.69
N VAL A 205 6.16 8.86 15.51
CA VAL A 205 5.80 10.25 15.22
C VAL A 205 6.34 11.17 16.33
N SER A 206 7.02 12.22 15.94
CA SER A 206 7.36 13.35 16.82
C SER A 206 7.25 14.68 16.06
N VAL A 207 7.23 15.79 16.78
CA VAL A 207 7.28 17.14 16.22
C VAL A 207 8.43 17.92 16.85
N ARG A 208 9.03 18.83 16.07
CA ARG A 208 10.05 19.76 16.53
C ARG A 208 9.77 21.17 16.00
N PRO A 209 10.33 22.23 16.64
CA PRO A 209 10.27 23.55 16.04
C PRO A 209 10.92 23.55 14.65
N ALA A 210 10.28 24.23 13.69
CA ALA A 210 10.78 24.33 12.33
C ALA A 210 12.23 24.82 12.29
N GLY A 211 13.09 24.08 11.56
CA GLY A 211 14.54 24.37 11.48
C GLY A 211 15.36 23.93 12.68
N SER A 212 14.77 23.27 13.70
CA SER A 212 15.52 22.66 14.80
C SER A 212 16.09 21.30 14.38
N GLY A 213 17.35 21.01 14.76
CA GLY A 213 17.94 19.69 14.60
C GLY A 213 17.67 18.73 15.77
N GLU A 214 17.00 19.17 16.84
CA GLU A 214 16.78 18.40 18.04
C GLU A 214 15.59 17.43 17.88
N LEU A 215 15.84 16.14 18.14
CA LEU A 215 14.78 15.14 18.17
C LEU A 215 14.06 15.22 19.53
N ARG A 216 12.72 15.22 19.46
CA ARG A 216 11.86 15.22 20.64
C ARG A 216 11.25 13.85 20.92
N THR A 217 10.56 13.73 22.04
CA THR A 217 9.86 12.50 22.43
C THR A 217 8.92 12.06 21.32
N ARG A 218 9.06 10.81 20.91
CA ARG A 218 8.21 10.18 19.91
C ARG A 218 7.10 9.38 20.56
N THR A 219 6.00 9.23 19.84
CA THR A 219 4.95 8.25 20.10
C THR A 219 4.93 7.22 18.98
N GLU A 220 4.52 6.01 19.30
CA GLU A 220 4.41 4.90 18.36
C GLU A 220 2.93 4.66 18.05
N LEU A 221 2.56 4.70 16.77
CA LEU A 221 1.22 4.35 16.30
C LEU A 221 1.22 2.91 15.81
N LYS A 222 0.38 2.06 16.43
CA LYS A 222 0.18 0.66 16.04
C LYS A 222 -1.19 0.41 15.41
N ASN A 223 -1.36 -0.78 14.82
CA ASN A 223 -2.60 -1.23 14.21
C ASN A 223 -2.97 -0.47 12.93
N MET A 224 -1.98 -0.11 12.14
CA MET A 224 -2.16 0.53 10.84
C MET A 224 -2.39 -0.53 9.78
N ASN A 225 -3.67 -0.82 9.46
CA ASN A 225 -4.06 -1.85 8.49
C ASN A 225 -4.41 -1.30 7.10
N SER A 226 -4.18 0.00 6.88
CA SER A 226 -4.21 0.62 5.55
C SER A 226 -3.35 1.88 5.50
N PHE A 227 -2.85 2.22 4.32
CA PHE A 227 -2.05 3.43 4.12
C PHE A 227 -2.84 4.73 4.40
N ASN A 228 -4.15 4.72 4.10
CA ASN A 228 -5.02 5.86 4.40
C ASN A 228 -5.27 6.02 5.91
N PHE A 229 -5.34 4.92 6.65
CA PHE A 229 -5.45 4.99 8.11
C PHE A 229 -4.14 5.47 8.75
N ALA A 230 -2.99 5.06 8.19
CA ALA A 230 -1.71 5.58 8.60
C ALA A 230 -1.65 7.11 8.44
N ALA A 231 -2.00 7.63 7.27
CA ALA A 231 -2.01 9.06 7.01
C ALA A 231 -2.89 9.81 8.02
N LYS A 232 -4.13 9.36 8.25
CA LYS A 232 -5.04 9.98 9.23
C LYS A 232 -4.52 9.89 10.67
N GLY A 233 -3.91 8.76 11.04
CA GLY A 233 -3.31 8.58 12.36
C GLY A 233 -2.16 9.53 12.59
N ILE A 234 -1.28 9.68 11.60
CA ILE A 234 -0.15 10.62 11.62
C ILE A 234 -0.66 12.07 11.77
N GLU A 235 -1.59 12.51 10.91
CA GLU A 235 -2.13 13.88 10.96
C GLU A 235 -2.70 14.24 12.34
N ARG A 236 -3.44 13.31 12.93
CA ARG A 236 -4.01 13.50 14.28
C ARG A 236 -2.96 13.55 15.35
N GLU A 237 -2.01 12.65 15.32
CA GLU A 237 -0.96 12.60 16.32
C GLU A 237 -0.07 13.84 16.25
N LEU A 238 0.26 14.32 15.05
CA LEU A 238 0.95 15.59 14.86
C LEU A 238 0.19 16.75 15.48
N ALA A 239 -1.12 16.85 15.21
CA ALA A 239 -1.96 17.91 15.77
C ALA A 239 -2.03 17.83 17.29
N ARG A 240 -2.12 16.62 17.88
CA ARG A 240 -2.13 16.39 19.33
C ARG A 240 -0.82 16.84 19.97
N GLN A 241 0.33 16.46 19.41
CA GLN A 241 1.65 16.80 19.95
C GLN A 241 1.91 18.31 19.89
N VAL A 242 1.56 18.95 18.77
CA VAL A 242 1.65 20.41 18.62
C VAL A 242 0.83 21.11 19.71
N ALA A 243 -0.43 20.71 19.90
CA ALA A 243 -1.31 21.31 20.91
C ALA A 243 -0.76 21.16 22.34
N ILE A 244 -0.13 20.02 22.66
CA ILE A 244 0.51 19.79 23.97
C ILE A 244 1.67 20.78 24.18
N TYR A 245 2.56 20.92 23.20
CA TYR A 245 3.72 21.81 23.28
C TYR A 245 3.32 23.28 23.31
N GLU A 246 2.33 23.69 22.52
CA GLU A 246 1.80 25.07 22.54
C GLU A 246 1.12 25.43 23.88
N ALA A 247 0.54 24.44 24.56
CA ALA A 247 0.02 24.62 25.92
C ALA A 247 1.12 24.59 27.00
N GLY A 248 2.40 24.47 26.64
CA GLY A 248 3.53 24.41 27.57
C GLY A 248 3.70 23.04 28.24
N GLY A 249 3.03 22.00 27.73
CA GLY A 249 3.16 20.63 28.18
C GLY A 249 4.34 19.90 27.54
N GLN A 250 4.44 18.59 27.82
CA GLN A 250 5.42 17.69 27.21
C GLN A 250 4.72 16.43 26.73
N VAL A 251 5.17 15.92 25.59
CA VAL A 251 4.73 14.63 25.05
C VAL A 251 5.44 13.53 25.83
N GLU A 252 4.69 12.54 26.28
CA GLU A 252 5.23 11.33 26.89
C GLU A 252 5.46 10.26 25.82
N GLN A 253 6.45 9.38 26.05
CA GLN A 253 6.67 8.23 25.16
C GLN A 253 5.56 7.21 25.42
N GLU A 254 4.73 6.99 24.40
CA GLU A 254 3.55 6.14 24.49
C GLU A 254 3.42 5.30 23.21
N THR A 255 2.84 4.11 23.35
CA THR A 255 2.32 3.34 22.22
C THR A 255 0.81 3.57 22.12
N LEU A 256 0.36 4.09 21.01
CA LEU A 256 -1.03 4.45 20.74
C LEU A 256 -1.65 3.45 19.77
N HIS A 257 -2.88 3.04 20.04
CA HIS A 257 -3.65 2.19 19.13
C HIS A 257 -4.63 3.06 18.34
N PHE A 258 -4.40 3.21 17.05
CA PHE A 258 -5.31 3.98 16.22
C PHE A 258 -6.62 3.20 15.99
N ASP A 259 -7.76 3.81 16.33
CA ASP A 259 -9.10 3.28 16.07
C ASP A 259 -9.77 4.10 14.95
N PRO A 260 -9.84 3.55 13.73
CA PRO A 260 -10.42 4.26 12.60
C PRO A 260 -11.93 4.53 12.74
N SER A 261 -12.65 3.74 13.56
CA SER A 261 -14.11 3.88 13.74
C SER A 261 -14.46 5.05 14.67
N HIS A 262 -13.61 5.35 15.63
CA HIS A 262 -13.77 6.48 16.57
C HIS A 262 -12.81 7.62 16.27
N GLU A 263 -11.97 7.45 15.25
CA GLU A 263 -10.90 8.39 14.93
C GLU A 263 -10.09 8.80 16.16
N SER A 264 -9.85 7.91 17.07
CA SER A 264 -9.13 8.12 18.34
C SER A 264 -7.92 7.20 18.43
N ALA A 265 -6.88 7.64 19.11
CA ALA A 265 -5.68 6.86 19.39
C ALA A 265 -5.51 6.78 20.92
N PRO A 266 -6.28 5.95 21.64
CA PRO A 266 -6.09 5.80 23.07
C PRO A 266 -4.75 5.12 23.36
N PRO A 267 -4.07 5.48 24.48
CA PRO A 267 -2.85 4.83 24.87
C PRO A 267 -3.12 3.35 25.18
N LEU A 268 -2.31 2.47 24.58
CA LEU A 268 -2.31 1.04 24.91
C LEU A 268 -1.56 0.75 26.19
N ARG A 269 -0.50 1.51 26.46
CA ARG A 269 0.36 1.40 27.63
C ARG A 269 0.88 2.79 27.98
N SER A 270 0.85 3.12 29.26
CA SER A 270 1.68 4.17 29.85
C SER A 270 3.08 3.61 30.08
N LYS A 271 4.11 4.46 29.95
CA LYS A 271 5.52 4.22 30.29
C LYS A 271 5.80 2.81 30.84
N GLU A 272 6.09 1.84 29.97
CA GLU A 272 6.87 0.69 30.37
C GLU A 272 8.32 1.03 30.03
N GLU A 273 9.21 0.79 31.00
CA GLU A 273 10.65 0.79 30.78
C GLU A 273 10.94 0.00 29.52
N ALA A 274 11.84 0.48 28.66
CA ALA A 274 12.24 -0.22 27.45
C ALA A 274 12.54 -1.68 27.85
N GLU A 275 11.77 -2.63 27.28
CA GLU A 275 11.99 -4.05 27.61
C GLU A 275 13.44 -4.40 27.27
N ASP A 276 14.20 -4.83 28.25
CA ASP A 276 15.54 -5.36 28.02
C ASP A 276 15.41 -6.78 27.47
N TYR A 277 15.44 -6.89 26.12
CA TYR A 277 15.36 -8.16 25.43
C TYR A 277 16.60 -9.03 25.60
N ARG A 278 17.64 -8.57 26.25
CA ARG A 278 18.88 -9.31 26.52
C ARG A 278 19.39 -10.03 25.27
N TYR A 279 19.58 -9.27 24.19
CA TYR A 279 20.10 -9.81 22.96
C TYR A 279 21.45 -10.49 23.14
N PHE A 280 21.60 -11.67 22.57
CA PHE A 280 22.90 -12.35 22.42
C PHE A 280 22.89 -13.20 21.14
N PRO A 281 24.08 -13.46 20.55
CA PRO A 281 24.18 -14.27 19.34
C PRO A 281 23.52 -15.64 19.52
N GLU A 282 22.76 -16.10 18.53
CA GLU A 282 22.12 -17.41 18.51
C GLU A 282 23.20 -18.50 18.42
N PRO A 283 23.43 -19.31 19.47
CA PRO A 283 24.56 -20.24 19.48
C PRO A 283 24.38 -21.44 18.54
N ASP A 284 23.15 -21.73 18.13
CA ASP A 284 22.82 -22.87 17.28
C ASP A 284 22.85 -22.53 15.78
N LEU A 285 23.15 -21.28 15.42
CA LEU A 285 23.28 -20.81 14.05
C LEU A 285 24.70 -20.31 13.76
N VAL A 286 25.25 -20.75 12.63
CA VAL A 286 26.49 -20.18 12.11
C VAL A 286 26.21 -18.80 11.50
N PRO A 287 27.22 -17.91 11.40
CA PRO A 287 27.09 -16.65 10.67
C PRO A 287 26.59 -16.86 9.25
N VAL A 288 25.81 -15.92 8.75
CA VAL A 288 25.40 -15.86 7.35
C VAL A 288 26.49 -15.12 6.58
N GLU A 289 27.20 -15.84 5.70
CA GLU A 289 28.27 -15.31 4.88
C GLU A 289 27.91 -15.55 3.39
N PRO A 290 27.14 -14.64 2.77
CA PRO A 290 26.69 -14.84 1.40
C PRO A 290 27.90 -14.76 0.44
N PRO A 291 28.04 -15.73 -0.50
CA PRO A 291 29.09 -15.66 -1.52
C PRO A 291 28.98 -14.40 -2.37
N ALA A 292 30.13 -13.81 -2.72
CA ALA A 292 30.16 -12.56 -3.52
C ALA A 292 29.44 -12.72 -4.87
N GLU A 293 29.57 -13.89 -5.51
CA GLU A 293 28.90 -14.19 -6.78
C GLU A 293 27.35 -14.20 -6.62
N LEU A 294 26.85 -14.68 -5.48
CA LEU A 294 25.41 -14.65 -5.16
C LEU A 294 24.94 -13.20 -5.00
N VAL A 295 25.67 -12.40 -4.25
CA VAL A 295 25.34 -10.98 -4.00
C VAL A 295 25.30 -10.20 -5.32
N GLU A 296 26.30 -10.40 -6.20
CA GLU A 296 26.36 -9.69 -7.48
C GLU A 296 25.29 -10.18 -8.47
N ARG A 297 25.00 -11.47 -8.50
CA ARG A 297 23.89 -12.01 -9.29
C ARG A 297 22.56 -11.37 -8.88
N LEU A 298 22.24 -11.33 -7.60
CA LEU A 298 21.00 -10.73 -7.09
C LEU A 298 20.95 -9.23 -7.36
N ARG A 299 22.10 -8.52 -7.34
CA ARG A 299 22.15 -7.12 -7.75
C ARG A 299 21.69 -6.92 -9.19
N SER A 300 22.12 -7.80 -10.09
CA SER A 300 21.75 -7.73 -11.52
C SER A 300 20.28 -8.09 -11.79
N GLU A 301 19.59 -8.72 -10.85
CA GLU A 301 18.18 -9.10 -10.95
C GLU A 301 17.22 -7.97 -10.52
N VAL A 302 17.73 -6.88 -9.93
CA VAL A 302 16.88 -5.75 -9.53
C VAL A 302 16.36 -5.02 -10.78
N PRO A 303 15.03 -4.95 -10.99
CA PRO A 303 14.45 -4.24 -12.14
C PRO A 303 14.48 -2.72 -11.93
N GLU A 304 14.03 -1.97 -12.95
CA GLU A 304 13.73 -0.55 -12.78
C GLU A 304 12.69 -0.37 -11.67
N LEU A 305 13.06 0.34 -10.61
CA LEU A 305 12.21 0.48 -9.41
C LEU A 305 10.98 1.36 -9.66
N PRO A 306 9.89 1.18 -8.89
CA PRO A 306 8.66 1.95 -9.04
C PRO A 306 8.87 3.47 -9.02
N GLY A 307 9.73 4.00 -8.15
CA GLY A 307 10.04 5.43 -8.08
C GLY A 307 10.59 5.99 -9.38
N ALA A 308 11.57 5.30 -9.99
CA ALA A 308 12.15 5.70 -11.28
C ALA A 308 11.09 5.68 -12.40
N ARG A 309 10.19 4.70 -12.38
CA ARG A 309 9.09 4.63 -13.34
C ARG A 309 8.08 5.77 -13.20
N ILE A 310 7.78 6.20 -11.96
CA ILE A 310 6.93 7.38 -11.73
C ILE A 310 7.58 8.62 -12.35
N VAL A 311 8.86 8.86 -12.06
CA VAL A 311 9.59 10.01 -12.63
C VAL A 311 9.53 9.98 -14.16
N ARG A 312 9.72 8.81 -14.77
CA ARG A 312 9.62 8.65 -16.21
C ARG A 312 8.21 8.92 -16.75
N LEU A 313 7.16 8.41 -16.08
CA LEU A 313 5.78 8.63 -16.53
C LEU A 313 5.32 10.08 -16.38
N ARG A 314 5.88 10.86 -15.49
CA ARG A 314 5.60 12.30 -15.33
C ARG A 314 5.96 13.13 -16.58
N THR A 315 6.75 12.59 -17.49
CA THR A 315 7.01 13.26 -18.79
C THR A 315 5.77 13.27 -19.71
N GLU A 316 4.80 12.38 -19.48
CA GLU A 316 3.60 12.20 -20.31
C GLU A 316 2.29 12.39 -19.52
N LEU A 317 2.33 12.17 -18.20
CA LEU A 317 1.17 12.20 -17.30
C LEU A 317 1.41 13.19 -16.14
N ASP A 318 0.35 13.60 -15.48
CA ASP A 318 0.46 14.30 -14.19
C ASP A 318 0.93 13.33 -13.07
N ASP A 319 1.39 13.90 -11.94
CA ASP A 319 1.93 13.14 -10.81
C ASP A 319 0.94 12.11 -10.26
N TYR A 320 -0.34 12.50 -10.15
CA TYR A 320 -1.38 11.61 -9.63
C TYR A 320 -1.53 10.35 -10.47
N LEU A 321 -1.69 10.50 -11.79
CA LEU A 321 -1.87 9.38 -12.71
C LEU A 321 -0.61 8.51 -12.78
N ALA A 322 0.57 9.12 -12.89
CA ALA A 322 1.84 8.40 -12.88
C ALA A 322 2.00 7.55 -11.61
N THR A 323 1.72 8.14 -10.44
CA THR A 323 1.82 7.46 -9.16
C THR A 323 0.82 6.31 -9.04
N VAL A 324 -0.46 6.54 -9.37
CA VAL A 324 -1.51 5.51 -9.26
C VAL A 324 -1.24 4.34 -10.20
N LEU A 325 -0.81 4.60 -11.43
CA LEU A 325 -0.48 3.53 -12.38
C LEU A 325 0.66 2.66 -11.88
N VAL A 326 1.75 3.26 -11.39
CA VAL A 326 2.92 2.49 -10.94
C VAL A 326 2.64 1.78 -9.62
N THR A 327 2.08 2.47 -8.62
CA THR A 327 1.81 1.86 -7.31
C THR A 327 0.67 0.84 -7.34
N GLY A 328 -0.16 0.88 -8.37
CA GLY A 328 -1.19 -0.11 -8.67
C GLY A 328 -0.73 -1.26 -9.57
N GLY A 329 0.52 -1.25 -10.06
CA GLY A 329 1.03 -2.26 -11.00
C GLY A 329 0.39 -2.19 -12.38
N LEU A 330 -0.15 -1.03 -12.79
CA LEU A 330 -0.90 -0.81 -14.01
C LEU A 330 -0.07 -0.20 -15.14
N ASP A 331 1.14 0.26 -14.87
CA ASP A 331 1.96 1.01 -15.83
C ASP A 331 2.42 0.16 -17.02
N ALA A 332 2.62 -1.14 -16.85
CA ALA A 332 2.91 -2.05 -17.95
C ALA A 332 1.70 -2.21 -18.90
N LEU A 333 0.50 -2.39 -18.33
CA LEU A 333 -0.74 -2.44 -19.11
C LEU A 333 -1.00 -1.10 -19.82
N TRP A 334 -0.80 0.03 -19.12
CA TRP A 334 -0.93 1.36 -19.71
C TRP A 334 -0.03 1.52 -20.94
N ARG A 335 1.24 1.14 -20.86
CA ARG A 335 2.16 1.19 -22.00
C ARG A 335 1.66 0.34 -23.17
N GLY A 336 1.14 -0.86 -22.90
CA GLY A 336 0.54 -1.72 -23.92
C GLY A 336 -0.66 -1.07 -24.60
N VAL A 337 -1.57 -0.47 -23.81
CA VAL A 337 -2.77 0.21 -24.30
C VAL A 337 -2.43 1.44 -25.16
N VAL A 338 -1.45 2.23 -24.74
CA VAL A 338 -0.95 3.39 -25.50
C VAL A 338 -0.27 2.92 -26.79
N ALA A 339 0.58 1.90 -26.73
CA ALA A 339 1.22 1.33 -27.92
C ALA A 339 0.21 0.75 -28.91
N ALA A 340 -0.95 0.29 -28.45
CA ALA A 340 -2.07 -0.16 -29.28
C ALA A 340 -2.93 0.99 -29.85
N GLY A 341 -2.59 2.25 -29.56
CA GLY A 341 -3.16 3.43 -30.21
C GLY A 341 -4.15 4.24 -29.38
N ALA A 342 -4.32 3.94 -28.10
CA ALA A 342 -5.12 4.79 -27.21
C ALA A 342 -4.35 6.08 -26.85
N GLU A 343 -5.10 7.15 -26.59
CA GLU A 343 -4.51 8.41 -26.13
C GLU A 343 -3.97 8.22 -24.69
N PRO A 344 -2.72 8.66 -24.38
CA PRO A 344 -2.05 8.35 -23.12
C PRO A 344 -2.83 8.74 -21.86
N ARG A 345 -3.41 9.95 -21.86
CA ARG A 345 -4.13 10.47 -20.71
C ARG A 345 -5.49 9.79 -20.50
N ASP A 346 -6.18 9.45 -21.60
CA ASP A 346 -7.46 8.74 -21.54
C ASP A 346 -7.25 7.31 -21.03
N ALA A 347 -6.21 6.63 -21.52
CA ALA A 347 -5.82 5.30 -21.04
C ALA A 347 -5.48 5.34 -19.55
N ALA A 348 -4.68 6.32 -19.10
CA ALA A 348 -4.32 6.48 -17.70
C ALA A 348 -5.55 6.73 -16.80
N ASN A 349 -6.46 7.61 -17.22
CA ASN A 349 -7.69 7.89 -16.49
C ASN A 349 -8.60 6.65 -16.36
N VAL A 350 -8.74 5.86 -17.42
CA VAL A 350 -9.54 4.63 -17.36
C VAL A 350 -8.90 3.61 -16.42
N LEU A 351 -7.60 3.39 -16.55
CA LEU A 351 -6.88 2.42 -15.72
C LEU A 351 -6.89 2.81 -14.24
N ALA A 352 -6.56 4.05 -13.91
CA ALA A 352 -6.46 4.53 -12.54
C ALA A 352 -7.81 4.62 -11.84
N ASN A 353 -8.87 5.09 -12.51
CA ASN A 353 -10.11 5.45 -11.85
C ASN A 353 -11.26 4.46 -12.05
N GLN A 354 -11.13 3.49 -12.98
CA GLN A 354 -12.21 2.54 -13.31
C GLN A 354 -11.71 1.10 -13.31
N PHE A 355 -10.65 0.80 -14.06
CA PHE A 355 -10.12 -0.56 -14.15
C PHE A 355 -9.60 -1.06 -12.80
N ALA A 356 -8.86 -0.23 -12.04
CA ALA A 356 -8.36 -0.59 -10.72
C ALA A 356 -9.45 -1.09 -9.76
N ALA A 357 -10.67 -0.58 -9.89
CA ALA A 357 -11.81 -0.98 -9.06
C ALA A 357 -12.42 -2.34 -9.46
N THR A 358 -12.08 -2.88 -10.63
CA THR A 358 -12.61 -4.19 -11.09
C THR A 358 -11.95 -5.37 -10.36
N GLY A 359 -10.75 -5.19 -9.81
CA GLY A 359 -9.94 -6.27 -9.24
C GLY A 359 -9.39 -7.26 -10.29
N THR A 360 -9.49 -6.91 -11.57
CA THR A 360 -8.97 -7.74 -12.67
C THR A 360 -7.44 -7.71 -12.68
N ASP A 361 -6.81 -8.88 -12.84
CA ASP A 361 -5.36 -8.97 -13.00
C ASP A 361 -4.93 -8.25 -14.30
N PRO A 362 -4.09 -7.21 -14.23
CA PRO A 362 -3.60 -6.50 -15.42
C PRO A 362 -2.90 -7.42 -16.44
N ALA A 363 -2.26 -8.50 -15.98
CA ALA A 363 -1.57 -9.45 -16.84
C ALA A 363 -2.53 -10.33 -17.67
N ALA A 364 -3.81 -10.42 -17.28
CA ALA A 364 -4.83 -11.17 -18.03
C ALA A 364 -5.47 -10.35 -19.16
N VAL A 365 -5.16 -9.04 -19.25
CA VAL A 365 -5.82 -8.12 -20.18
C VAL A 365 -5.10 -8.04 -21.50
N ASP A 366 -5.84 -8.22 -22.62
CA ASP A 366 -5.35 -7.87 -23.94
C ASP A 366 -5.36 -6.34 -24.11
N ALA A 367 -4.17 -5.76 -24.20
CA ALA A 367 -3.99 -4.32 -24.30
C ALA A 367 -4.61 -3.73 -25.59
N ALA A 368 -4.66 -4.48 -26.68
CA ALA A 368 -5.25 -4.01 -27.93
C ALA A 368 -6.78 -3.93 -27.84
N GLU A 369 -7.42 -4.91 -27.21
CA GLU A 369 -8.86 -4.89 -26.97
C GLU A 369 -9.26 -3.77 -26.01
N LEU A 370 -8.46 -3.54 -24.95
CA LEU A 370 -8.69 -2.43 -24.03
C LEU A 370 -8.46 -1.07 -24.69
N ALA A 371 -7.46 -0.94 -25.57
CA ALA A 371 -7.20 0.29 -26.32
C ALA A 371 -8.39 0.69 -27.21
N GLN A 372 -9.04 -0.29 -27.86
CA GLN A 372 -10.24 -0.04 -28.65
C GLN A 372 -11.39 0.49 -27.78
N LEU A 373 -11.60 -0.09 -26.60
CA LEU A 373 -12.62 0.39 -25.65
C LEU A 373 -12.33 1.81 -25.16
N VAL A 374 -11.09 2.09 -24.77
CA VAL A 374 -10.67 3.42 -24.33
C VAL A 374 -10.90 4.45 -25.41
N SER A 375 -10.46 4.17 -26.64
CA SER A 375 -10.61 5.08 -27.78
C SER A 375 -12.07 5.35 -28.15
N ALA A 376 -12.93 4.35 -28.00
CA ALA A 376 -14.35 4.46 -28.34
C ALA A 376 -15.23 4.89 -27.13
N ARG A 377 -14.65 5.18 -25.98
CA ARG A 377 -15.39 5.45 -24.73
C ARG A 377 -16.49 6.51 -24.87
N ALA A 378 -16.24 7.55 -25.67
CA ALA A 378 -17.20 8.62 -25.91
C ALA A 378 -18.31 8.26 -26.93
N GLU A 379 -18.12 7.16 -27.68
CA GLU A 379 -19.01 6.74 -28.75
C GLU A 379 -19.96 5.60 -28.35
N ILE A 380 -19.68 4.92 -27.25
CA ILE A 380 -20.49 3.82 -26.72
C ILE A 380 -21.23 4.23 -25.44
N PRO A 381 -22.38 3.63 -25.11
CA PRO A 381 -23.10 3.88 -23.88
C PRO A 381 -22.20 3.54 -22.67
N ARG A 382 -22.24 4.38 -21.62
CA ARG A 382 -21.47 4.15 -20.41
C ARG A 382 -21.69 2.75 -19.81
N ALA A 383 -22.94 2.27 -19.78
CA ALA A 383 -23.24 0.93 -19.27
C ALA A 383 -22.57 -0.18 -20.07
N ALA A 384 -22.44 -0.01 -21.41
CA ALA A 384 -21.72 -0.96 -22.26
C ALA A 384 -20.21 -0.93 -22.01
N PHE A 385 -19.65 0.26 -21.77
CA PHE A 385 -18.25 0.43 -21.39
C PHE A 385 -17.95 -0.22 -20.03
N ASP A 386 -18.75 0.06 -19.00
CA ASP A 386 -18.59 -0.48 -17.67
C ASP A 386 -18.73 -2.03 -17.67
N GLU A 387 -19.68 -2.57 -18.46
CA GLU A 387 -19.84 -4.02 -18.65
C GLU A 387 -18.60 -4.65 -19.33
N ALA A 388 -18.07 -4.01 -20.37
CA ALA A 388 -16.88 -4.46 -21.08
C ALA A 388 -15.67 -4.46 -20.16
N LEU A 389 -15.49 -3.37 -19.39
CA LEU A 389 -14.37 -3.22 -18.47
C LEU A 389 -14.37 -4.28 -17.36
N ALA A 390 -15.54 -4.68 -16.88
CA ALA A 390 -15.66 -5.75 -15.89
C ALA A 390 -15.26 -7.14 -16.43
N LYS A 391 -15.23 -7.33 -17.75
CA LYS A 391 -14.96 -8.61 -18.42
C LYS A 391 -13.63 -8.63 -19.19
N VAL A 392 -12.92 -7.51 -19.26
CA VAL A 392 -11.74 -7.34 -20.12
C VAL A 392 -10.61 -8.33 -19.86
N GLY A 393 -10.55 -8.91 -18.65
CA GLY A 393 -9.58 -9.95 -18.27
C GLY A 393 -10.08 -11.39 -18.49
N GLU A 394 -11.29 -11.59 -19.01
CA GLU A 394 -11.80 -12.94 -19.27
C GLU A 394 -11.10 -13.56 -20.50
N PRO A 395 -10.80 -14.86 -20.49
CA PRO A 395 -10.18 -15.53 -21.63
C PRO A 395 -11.03 -15.39 -22.91
N GLY A 396 -10.42 -14.89 -23.99
CA GLY A 396 -11.11 -14.70 -25.28
C GLY A 396 -12.02 -13.47 -25.31
N PHE A 397 -11.87 -12.53 -24.39
CA PHE A 397 -12.58 -11.26 -24.44
C PHE A 397 -12.37 -10.55 -25.78
N SER A 398 -13.44 -9.92 -26.30
CA SER A 398 -13.38 -9.03 -27.46
C SER A 398 -14.20 -7.77 -27.22
N ALA A 399 -13.64 -6.63 -27.59
CA ALA A 399 -14.31 -5.32 -27.52
C ALA A 399 -15.40 -5.17 -28.59
N ALA A 400 -15.33 -5.88 -29.71
CA ALA A 400 -16.18 -5.70 -30.87
C ALA A 400 -17.71 -5.70 -30.57
N PRO A 401 -18.27 -6.61 -29.73
CA PRO A 401 -19.69 -6.59 -29.42
C PRO A 401 -20.12 -5.33 -28.66
N TYR A 402 -19.24 -4.72 -27.89
CA TYR A 402 -19.50 -3.50 -27.13
C TYR A 402 -19.36 -2.27 -28.01
N LEU A 403 -18.38 -2.26 -28.91
CA LEU A 403 -18.18 -1.19 -29.90
C LEU A 403 -19.32 -1.09 -30.92
N ALA A 404 -20.04 -2.17 -31.15
CA ALA A 404 -21.25 -2.17 -31.97
C ALA A 404 -22.44 -1.43 -31.32
N ARG A 405 -22.41 -1.24 -30.01
CA ARG A 405 -23.45 -0.52 -29.25
C ARG A 405 -23.13 0.98 -29.29
N ARG A 406 -23.72 1.71 -30.27
CA ARG A 406 -23.49 3.15 -30.41
C ARG A 406 -24.28 3.94 -29.38
N ALA A 407 -23.65 4.95 -28.79
CA ALA A 407 -24.33 5.94 -27.98
C ALA A 407 -25.26 6.81 -28.85
N VAL A 408 -26.42 7.17 -28.35
CA VAL A 408 -27.35 8.07 -29.04
C VAL A 408 -26.69 9.44 -29.19
N ALA A 409 -26.34 9.80 -30.39
CA ALA A 409 -25.72 11.08 -30.75
C ALA A 409 -26.63 11.93 -31.66
N ASP A 410 -27.76 11.39 -32.11
CA ASP A 410 -28.71 12.12 -32.94
C ASP A 410 -29.37 13.24 -32.13
N VAL A 411 -29.12 14.46 -32.55
CA VAL A 411 -29.64 15.66 -31.93
C VAL A 411 -31.18 15.69 -31.93
N SER A 412 -31.80 15.10 -32.97
CA SER A 412 -33.27 15.02 -33.09
C SER A 412 -33.89 14.12 -31.98
N GLU A 413 -33.15 13.10 -31.51
CA GLU A 413 -33.59 12.23 -30.40
C GLU A 413 -33.27 12.85 -29.05
N LEU A 414 -32.15 13.57 -28.92
CA LEU A 414 -31.69 14.14 -27.66
C LEU A 414 -32.40 15.46 -27.29
N ASP A 415 -32.71 16.29 -28.28
CA ASP A 415 -33.31 17.61 -28.06
C ASP A 415 -34.63 17.57 -27.28
N PRO A 416 -35.59 16.67 -27.55
CA PRO A 416 -36.81 16.59 -26.78
C PRO A 416 -36.57 16.25 -25.30
N VAL A 417 -35.60 15.37 -25.02
CA VAL A 417 -35.22 14.99 -23.65
C VAL A 417 -34.57 16.16 -22.92
N ILE A 418 -33.65 16.85 -23.60
CA ILE A 418 -32.96 18.04 -23.05
C ILE A 418 -33.95 19.15 -22.76
N ASP A 419 -34.86 19.43 -23.68
CA ASP A 419 -35.88 20.48 -23.52
C ASP A 419 -36.83 20.17 -22.35
N ALA A 420 -37.27 18.93 -22.19
CA ALA A 420 -38.09 18.51 -21.06
C ALA A 420 -37.34 18.69 -19.72
N ILE A 421 -36.06 18.35 -19.66
CA ILE A 421 -35.24 18.51 -18.46
C ILE A 421 -35.01 19.99 -18.12
N ILE A 422 -34.75 20.85 -19.12
CA ILE A 422 -34.62 22.28 -18.93
C ILE A 422 -35.93 22.86 -18.41
N ALA A 423 -37.06 22.51 -19.01
CA ALA A 423 -38.39 22.97 -18.60
C ALA A 423 -38.76 22.53 -17.18
N ALA A 424 -38.35 21.33 -16.76
CA ALA A 424 -38.60 20.79 -15.42
C ALA A 424 -37.76 21.45 -14.32
N ASN A 425 -36.69 22.17 -14.66
CA ASN A 425 -35.72 22.69 -13.69
C ASN A 425 -35.47 24.21 -13.83
N PRO A 426 -36.50 25.07 -13.80
CA PRO A 426 -36.38 26.51 -14.11
C PRO A 426 -35.48 27.25 -13.11
N GLY A 427 -35.42 26.81 -11.83
CA GLY A 427 -34.54 27.42 -10.83
C GLY A 427 -33.07 27.19 -11.11
N GLN A 428 -32.70 26.00 -11.52
CA GLN A 428 -31.31 25.62 -11.89
C GLN A 428 -30.89 26.32 -13.20
N VAL A 429 -31.81 26.46 -14.15
CA VAL A 429 -31.58 27.24 -15.39
C VAL A 429 -31.26 28.68 -15.06
N ALA A 430 -32.07 29.32 -14.22
CA ALA A 430 -31.83 30.72 -13.79
C ALA A 430 -30.49 30.87 -13.05
N ALA A 431 -30.13 29.89 -12.20
CA ALA A 431 -28.85 29.88 -11.49
C ALA A 431 -27.66 29.67 -12.44
N PHE A 432 -27.78 28.81 -13.46
CA PHE A 432 -26.76 28.63 -14.50
C PHE A 432 -26.54 29.93 -15.29
N ARG A 433 -27.61 30.56 -15.76
CA ARG A 433 -27.58 31.88 -16.44
C ARG A 433 -27.05 32.99 -15.56
N GLY A 434 -27.18 32.83 -14.24
CA GLY A 434 -26.60 33.74 -13.23
C GLY A 434 -25.12 33.48 -12.92
N GLY A 435 -24.42 32.62 -13.71
CA GLY A 435 -22.99 32.38 -13.62
C GLY A 435 -22.58 31.12 -12.84
N LYS A 436 -23.51 30.27 -12.38
CA LYS A 436 -23.18 28.97 -11.73
C LYS A 436 -22.97 27.88 -12.78
N GLU A 437 -21.88 27.99 -13.55
CA GLU A 437 -21.56 27.05 -14.65
C GLU A 437 -21.43 25.57 -14.19
N GLY A 438 -21.09 25.31 -12.93
CA GLY A 438 -21.02 23.95 -12.37
C GLY A 438 -22.35 23.18 -12.43
N LEU A 439 -23.51 23.86 -12.59
CA LEU A 439 -24.82 23.24 -12.78
C LEU A 439 -24.96 22.51 -14.12
N LEU A 440 -24.07 22.74 -15.09
CA LEU A 440 -24.04 21.97 -16.34
C LEU A 440 -23.95 20.47 -16.06
N GLY A 441 -23.12 20.05 -15.10
CA GLY A 441 -22.99 18.65 -14.69
C GLY A 441 -24.29 18.05 -14.14
N PHE A 442 -25.11 18.85 -13.44
CA PHE A 442 -26.45 18.44 -13.00
C PHE A 442 -27.35 18.09 -14.19
N PHE A 443 -27.42 18.99 -15.19
CA PHE A 443 -28.27 18.77 -16.38
C PHE A 443 -27.79 17.57 -17.21
N VAL A 444 -26.48 17.41 -17.41
CA VAL A 444 -25.90 16.23 -18.05
C VAL A 444 -26.30 14.95 -17.32
N GLY A 445 -26.20 14.95 -15.98
CA GLY A 445 -26.59 13.81 -15.15
C GLY A 445 -28.08 13.43 -15.31
N GLN A 446 -28.98 14.43 -15.44
CA GLN A 446 -30.40 14.20 -15.65
C GLN A 446 -30.70 13.61 -17.06
N VAL A 447 -30.03 14.13 -18.10
CA VAL A 447 -30.17 13.57 -19.47
C VAL A 447 -29.65 12.14 -19.53
N MET A 448 -28.48 11.87 -18.93
CA MET A 448 -27.91 10.53 -18.86
C MET A 448 -28.82 9.56 -18.12
N LYS A 449 -29.48 10.01 -17.03
CA LYS A 449 -30.44 9.20 -16.28
C LYS A 449 -31.68 8.89 -17.11
N GLU A 450 -32.26 9.89 -17.79
CA GLU A 450 -33.49 9.74 -18.58
C GLU A 450 -33.27 8.85 -19.81
N THR A 451 -32.06 8.92 -20.40
CA THR A 451 -31.68 8.06 -21.54
C THR A 451 -31.13 6.68 -21.13
N GLY A 452 -31.16 6.33 -19.83
CA GLY A 452 -30.60 5.09 -19.31
C GLY A 452 -29.09 4.93 -19.59
N GLY A 453 -28.35 6.05 -19.73
CA GLY A 453 -26.93 6.05 -20.06
C GLY A 453 -26.62 5.85 -21.54
N ALA A 454 -27.63 5.83 -22.42
CA ALA A 454 -27.45 5.61 -23.87
C ALA A 454 -27.01 6.85 -24.63
N ALA A 455 -27.20 8.07 -24.07
CA ALA A 455 -26.84 9.31 -24.76
C ALA A 455 -25.31 9.51 -24.82
N ASN A 456 -24.85 10.13 -25.93
CA ASN A 456 -23.46 10.56 -26.05
C ASN A 456 -23.21 11.81 -25.18
N ALA A 457 -22.42 11.66 -24.13
CA ALA A 457 -22.20 12.70 -23.13
C ALA A 457 -21.59 13.99 -23.72
N ARG A 458 -20.76 13.90 -24.77
CA ARG A 458 -20.17 15.07 -25.44
C ARG A 458 -21.24 15.86 -26.18
N VAL A 459 -22.08 15.18 -26.96
CA VAL A 459 -23.19 15.81 -27.70
C VAL A 459 -24.18 16.44 -26.72
N VAL A 460 -24.52 15.74 -25.64
CA VAL A 460 -25.40 16.27 -24.58
C VAL A 460 -24.81 17.54 -23.97
N ASN A 461 -23.51 17.57 -23.65
CA ASN A 461 -22.83 18.75 -23.09
C ASN A 461 -22.88 19.95 -24.04
N GLU A 462 -22.55 19.74 -25.31
CA GLU A 462 -22.59 20.78 -26.34
C GLU A 462 -24.01 21.35 -26.52
N ARG A 463 -25.03 20.47 -26.60
CA ARG A 463 -26.43 20.89 -26.75
C ARG A 463 -26.97 21.62 -25.52
N LEU A 464 -26.66 21.11 -24.31
CA LEU A 464 -27.05 21.78 -23.08
C LEU A 464 -26.42 23.17 -22.97
N ARG A 465 -25.13 23.33 -23.28
CA ARG A 465 -24.50 24.68 -23.32
C ARG A 465 -25.21 25.63 -24.26
N GLN A 466 -25.51 25.19 -25.48
CA GLN A 466 -26.24 25.97 -26.46
C GLN A 466 -27.63 26.40 -25.95
N LYS A 467 -28.41 25.44 -25.41
CA LYS A 467 -29.80 25.73 -24.97
C LYS A 467 -29.91 26.46 -23.62
N LEU A 468 -28.95 26.26 -22.71
CA LEU A 468 -28.93 26.96 -21.44
C LEU A 468 -28.43 28.42 -21.57
N SER A 469 -27.57 28.69 -22.57
CA SER A 469 -27.06 30.04 -22.86
C SER A 469 -28.01 30.87 -23.70
N ALA A 470 -28.98 30.25 -24.37
CA ALA A 470 -30.06 30.93 -25.11
C ALA A 470 -31.18 31.38 -24.16
#